data_e4ffc1492c841a1c73369a8b62e14f84
#
_entry.id   e4ffc1492c841a1c73369a8b62e14f84
#
_cell.length_a   1.000
_cell.length_b   1.000
_cell.length_c   1.000
_cell.angle_alpha   90.00
_cell.angle_beta   90.00
_cell.angle_gamma   90.00
#
_symmetry.space_group_name_H-M   'P 1'
#
loop_
_entity.id
_entity.type
_entity.pdbx_description
1 polymer ?
#
loop_
_entity_poly.entity_id
_entity_poly.type
_entity_poly.pdbx_seq_one_letter_code
_entity_poly.pdbx_strand_id
1 'polypeptide(L)'
;MEGGADAFYDQLRRPAATAVTPTPVTQNSAHPPGVTAKARLSKTELRLGTLQPKLPVVTFNDGRLLPQLFEGGQIVSNEIEGLTLTAGQLEHAKGRSSTDSRGLSIAGSNNATTGQFVNTFYFAGGDYKVTKDLTAQYYFGNLEDFYKQHFLGLIHNYALGGGNLKTDLRYFYSTSDGKNSSESGRAEGYRSNGYWTVGDSKRGEVDNRTWSALFTYSHSGHELSAGYQQVSGDSAFPYLNAGDGATSYLITDRQIGRGGKFLSAGERTWLAGYAYDFGKLGISGLKASVMYLSGDNVDSAQGERNEWERDLRLDYVLQEGSLKGLGFSLRNASLRGNVGADVDENRLYVTYSLPLL
;
A
#
# COMPACT_ATOMS: atom_id res chain seq x y z
N MET A 1 8.20 26.67 3.23
CA MET A 1 7.14 26.00 4.00
C MET A 1 6.63 24.87 3.12
N GLU A 2 7.35 23.75 3.17
CA GLU A 2 7.08 22.56 2.36
C GLU A 2 6.36 21.56 3.23
N GLY A 3 5.07 21.42 3.03
CA GLY A 3 4.25 20.38 3.59
C GLY A 3 3.12 20.11 2.62
N GLY A 4 3.43 19.37 1.53
CA GLY A 4 2.43 18.90 0.60
C GLY A 4 1.43 17.94 1.26
N ALA A 5 0.32 17.67 0.59
CA ALA A 5 -0.76 16.81 1.06
C ALA A 5 -0.27 15.44 1.55
N ASP A 6 0.82 14.91 0.99
CA ASP A 6 1.44 13.65 1.42
C ASP A 6 1.96 13.71 2.86
N ALA A 7 2.55 14.83 3.29
CA ALA A 7 3.00 14.99 4.67
C ALA A 7 1.82 15.05 5.65
N PHE A 8 0.70 15.63 5.23
CA PHE A 8 -0.52 15.65 6.01
C PHE A 8 -1.22 14.28 6.03
N TYR A 9 -1.29 13.59 4.91
CA TYR A 9 -1.78 12.21 4.83
C TYR A 9 -0.91 11.25 5.64
N ASP A 10 0.40 11.46 5.66
CA ASP A 10 1.34 10.71 6.50
C ASP A 10 1.18 11.07 7.99
N GLN A 11 0.90 12.32 8.35
CA GLN A 11 0.68 12.70 9.76
C GLN A 11 -0.63 12.14 10.33
N LEU A 12 -1.68 11.99 9.53
CA LEU A 12 -2.92 11.33 9.94
C LEU A 12 -2.84 9.80 9.88
N ARG A 13 -1.85 9.26 9.18
CA ARG A 13 -1.55 7.82 9.12
C ARG A 13 -0.60 7.38 10.23
N ARG A 14 0.19 8.28 10.77
CA ARG A 14 1.12 7.98 11.87
C ARG A 14 0.45 8.26 13.21
N PRO A 15 0.35 7.29 14.13
CA PRO A 15 0.72 7.60 15.48
C PRO A 15 2.19 8.05 15.42
N ALA A 16 2.51 9.18 15.99
CA ALA A 16 3.83 9.81 15.94
C ALA A 16 4.91 8.76 16.26
N ALA A 17 5.69 8.36 15.26
CA ALA A 17 6.88 7.57 15.45
C ALA A 17 8.01 8.52 15.84
N THR A 18 7.93 9.06 17.03
CA THR A 18 9.10 9.48 17.78
C THR A 18 9.87 8.23 18.15
N ALA A 19 11.19 8.30 18.13
CA ALA A 19 12.08 7.28 18.65
C ALA A 19 11.63 6.91 20.09
N VAL A 20 10.85 5.86 20.23
CA VAL A 20 10.38 5.37 21.51
C VAL A 20 11.28 4.22 21.89
N THR A 21 12.10 4.42 22.90
CA THR A 21 12.46 3.36 23.84
C THR A 21 11.23 2.51 24.12
N PRO A 22 11.35 1.18 24.21
CA PRO A 22 10.21 0.30 24.34
C PRO A 22 9.47 0.60 25.64
N THR A 23 8.40 1.35 25.54
CA THR A 23 7.39 1.43 26.61
C THR A 23 6.39 0.31 26.32
N PRO A 24 6.19 -0.62 27.27
CA PRO A 24 5.15 -1.63 27.11
C PRO A 24 3.78 -0.92 27.12
N VAL A 25 3.13 -0.84 25.97
CA VAL A 25 1.74 -0.43 25.90
C VAL A 25 0.92 -1.59 26.40
N THR A 26 0.53 -1.56 27.66
CA THR A 26 -0.49 -2.44 28.21
C THR A 26 -1.84 -1.98 27.67
N GLN A 27 -2.19 -2.43 26.48
CA GLN A 27 -3.57 -2.44 26.02
C GLN A 27 -4.12 -3.85 26.15
N ASN A 28 -5.33 -3.95 26.70
CA ASN A 28 -6.21 -5.11 26.54
C ASN A 28 -6.64 -5.19 25.05
N SER A 29 -5.69 -5.28 24.15
CA SER A 29 -5.88 -5.42 22.72
C SER A 29 -5.57 -6.85 22.32
N ALA A 30 -6.32 -7.36 21.39
CA ALA A 30 -6.13 -8.69 20.80
C ALA A 30 -4.77 -8.88 20.09
N HIS A 31 -3.86 -7.91 20.18
CA HIS A 31 -2.48 -8.00 19.71
C HIS A 31 -1.51 -8.01 20.90
N PRO A 32 -0.72 -9.07 21.09
CA PRO A 32 0.44 -8.98 21.96
C PRO A 32 1.40 -7.90 21.41
N PRO A 33 2.07 -7.16 22.29
CA PRO A 33 3.02 -6.13 21.87
C PRO A 33 4.09 -6.77 20.98
N GLY A 34 4.31 -6.19 19.81
CA GLY A 34 5.43 -6.57 18.96
C GLY A 34 6.73 -6.10 19.60
N VAL A 35 7.74 -6.95 19.64
CA VAL A 35 9.09 -6.60 20.11
C VAL A 35 10.01 -6.49 18.91
N THR A 36 10.79 -5.40 18.86
CA THR A 36 11.79 -5.19 17.81
C THR A 36 13.12 -4.80 18.45
N ALA A 37 14.13 -5.62 18.23
CA ALA A 37 15.50 -5.27 18.54
C ALA A 37 16.04 -4.36 17.43
N LYS A 38 16.74 -3.27 17.82
CA LYS A 38 17.36 -2.32 16.90
C LYS A 38 18.83 -2.17 17.22
N ALA A 39 19.65 -2.27 16.19
CA ALA A 39 21.09 -1.94 16.26
C ALA A 39 21.40 -0.92 15.17
N ARG A 40 22.18 0.10 15.54
CA ARG A 40 22.61 1.14 14.60
C ARG A 40 24.12 1.28 14.60
N LEU A 41 24.69 1.24 13.40
CA LEU A 41 26.09 1.52 13.15
C LEU A 41 26.17 2.60 12.06
N SER A 42 26.75 3.74 12.38
CA SER A 42 26.80 4.91 11.48
C SER A 42 25.38 5.31 11.00
N LYS A 43 25.12 5.32 9.69
CA LYS A 43 23.82 5.59 9.08
C LYS A 43 23.08 4.31 8.67
N THR A 44 23.53 3.15 9.16
CA THR A 44 22.91 1.85 8.90
C THR A 44 22.18 1.36 10.14
N GLU A 45 20.92 0.96 10.00
CA GLU A 45 20.06 0.44 11.07
C GLU A 45 19.58 -0.98 10.73
N LEU A 46 19.80 -1.91 11.66
CA LEU A 46 19.25 -3.26 11.64
C LEU A 46 18.06 -3.32 12.59
N ARG A 47 16.97 -3.95 12.15
CA ARG A 47 15.76 -4.25 12.93
C ARG A 47 15.48 -5.74 12.87
N LEU A 48 15.27 -6.39 14.01
CA LEU A 48 14.92 -7.80 14.12
C LEU A 48 13.69 -7.97 15.02
N GLY A 49 12.72 -8.73 14.58
CA GLY A 49 11.47 -8.98 15.30
C GLY A 49 10.24 -8.45 14.55
N THR A 50 9.40 -7.67 15.23
CA THR A 50 8.17 -7.15 14.63
C THR A 50 8.43 -5.94 13.74
N LEU A 51 7.96 -5.99 12.49
CA LEU A 51 8.18 -5.00 11.45
C LEU A 51 6.86 -4.49 10.85
N GLN A 52 6.88 -3.27 10.37
CA GLN A 52 5.82 -2.64 9.56
C GLN A 52 6.44 -2.08 8.28
N PRO A 53 6.78 -2.94 7.31
CA PRO A 53 7.40 -2.48 6.07
C PRO A 53 6.44 -1.63 5.25
N LYS A 54 6.95 -0.56 4.64
CA LYS A 54 6.22 0.32 3.73
C LYS A 54 7.08 0.53 2.48
N LEU A 55 7.18 -0.52 1.70
CA LEU A 55 8.00 -0.58 0.49
C LEU A 55 7.12 -0.95 -0.70
N PRO A 56 7.52 -0.63 -1.94
CA PRO A 56 6.73 -0.95 -3.13
C PRO A 56 6.34 -2.43 -3.26
N VAL A 57 7.22 -3.35 -2.86
CA VAL A 57 7.03 -4.80 -2.96
C VAL A 57 6.40 -5.42 -1.71
N VAL A 58 6.31 -4.68 -0.60
CA VAL A 58 5.63 -5.09 0.63
C VAL A 58 5.18 -3.90 1.45
N THR A 59 3.88 -3.82 1.69
CA THR A 59 3.27 -2.74 2.49
C THR A 59 2.34 -3.34 3.54
N PHE A 60 2.53 -2.94 4.81
CA PHE A 60 1.62 -3.37 5.87
C PHE A 60 0.25 -2.70 5.73
N ASN A 61 -0.81 -3.38 6.14
CA ASN A 61 -2.16 -2.82 6.13
C ASN A 61 -2.47 -2.10 7.45
N ASP A 62 -2.76 -0.80 7.36
CA ASP A 62 -3.12 0.08 8.48
C ASP A 62 -4.60 0.50 8.45
N GLY A 63 -5.44 -0.18 7.68
CA GLY A 63 -6.84 0.18 7.46
C GLY A 63 -7.78 -0.04 8.65
N ARG A 64 -7.29 -0.51 9.81
CA ARG A 64 -8.03 -0.70 11.07
C ARG A 64 -7.28 -0.05 12.23
N LEU A 65 -7.87 -0.09 13.44
CA LEU A 65 -7.26 0.45 14.66
C LEU A 65 -5.89 -0.18 14.95
N LEU A 66 -5.77 -1.48 14.76
CA LEU A 66 -4.49 -2.20 14.85
C LEU A 66 -3.97 -2.50 13.45
N PRO A 67 -2.71 -2.17 13.15
CA PRO A 67 -2.11 -2.46 11.85
C PRO A 67 -1.75 -3.95 11.72
N GLN A 68 -1.57 -4.40 10.48
CA GLN A 68 -0.91 -5.65 10.19
C GLN A 68 0.56 -5.58 10.62
N LEU A 69 1.08 -6.67 11.19
CA LEU A 69 2.46 -6.79 11.63
C LEU A 69 3.13 -7.94 10.88
N PHE A 70 4.42 -7.79 10.64
CA PHE A 70 5.28 -8.83 10.08
C PHE A 70 6.38 -9.19 11.09
N GLU A 71 6.84 -10.42 11.06
CA GLU A 71 7.99 -10.91 11.81
C GLU A 71 9.14 -11.17 10.85
N GLY A 72 10.35 -10.74 11.22
CA GLY A 72 11.51 -10.91 10.36
C GLY A 72 12.66 -9.96 10.70
N GLY A 73 13.50 -9.70 9.69
CA GLY A 73 14.65 -8.81 9.79
C GLY A 73 14.68 -7.80 8.63
N GLN A 74 15.12 -6.58 8.94
CA GLN A 74 15.29 -5.50 7.96
C GLN A 74 16.55 -4.70 8.27
N ILE A 75 17.31 -4.40 7.24
CA ILE A 75 18.43 -3.46 7.28
C ILE A 75 18.13 -2.26 6.37
N VAL A 76 18.41 -1.06 6.88
CA VAL A 76 18.28 0.19 6.12
C VAL A 76 19.60 0.95 6.23
N SER A 77 20.18 1.34 5.10
CA SER A 77 21.46 2.07 5.04
C SER A 77 21.31 3.37 4.26
N ASN A 78 21.83 4.44 4.85
CA ASN A 78 21.94 5.77 4.25
C ASN A 78 23.40 6.24 4.20
N GLU A 79 24.37 5.32 4.07
CA GLU A 79 25.79 5.64 4.05
C GLU A 79 26.19 6.43 2.82
N ILE A 80 25.52 6.21 1.70
CA ILE A 80 25.74 6.91 0.44
C ILE A 80 24.78 8.09 0.36
N GLU A 81 25.31 9.28 0.11
CA GLU A 81 24.51 10.49 -0.02
C GLU A 81 23.48 10.36 -1.17
N GLY A 82 22.23 10.73 -0.89
CA GLY A 82 21.14 10.63 -1.84
C GLY A 82 20.59 9.20 -2.05
N LEU A 83 21.21 8.16 -1.48
CA LEU A 83 20.78 6.77 -1.65
C LEU A 83 20.35 6.16 -0.32
N THR A 84 19.10 5.68 -0.26
CA THR A 84 18.61 4.83 0.81
C THR A 84 18.52 3.40 0.30
N LEU A 85 19.26 2.48 0.88
CA LEU A 85 19.19 1.06 0.59
C LEU A 85 18.39 0.34 1.68
N THR A 86 17.56 -0.59 1.28
CA THR A 86 16.77 -1.42 2.21
C THR A 86 16.81 -2.87 1.73
N ALA A 87 17.05 -3.80 2.66
CA ALA A 87 16.96 -5.23 2.39
C ALA A 87 16.42 -5.96 3.61
N GLY A 88 15.85 -7.15 3.43
CA GLY A 88 15.37 -7.94 4.54
C GLY A 88 14.67 -9.23 4.15
N GLN A 89 14.17 -9.90 5.18
CA GLN A 89 13.38 -11.12 5.09
C GLN A 89 12.21 -11.02 6.06
N LEU A 90 11.03 -11.46 5.61
CA LEU A 90 9.85 -11.66 6.45
C LEU A 90 9.52 -13.15 6.47
N GLU A 91 9.05 -13.63 7.62
CA GLU A 91 8.76 -15.05 7.86
C GLU A 91 7.29 -15.29 8.17
N HIS A 92 6.69 -14.41 8.95
CA HIS A 92 5.30 -14.52 9.38
C HIS A 92 4.61 -13.16 9.30
N ALA A 93 3.29 -13.20 9.30
CA ALA A 93 2.47 -12.02 9.44
C ALA A 93 1.34 -12.24 10.45
N LYS A 94 1.01 -11.18 11.17
CA LYS A 94 -0.14 -11.10 12.06
C LYS A 94 -1.18 -10.19 11.45
N GLY A 95 -2.37 -10.71 11.25
CA GLY A 95 -3.50 -9.96 10.70
C GLY A 95 -4.01 -8.89 11.69
N ARG A 96 -4.78 -7.95 11.17
CA ARG A 96 -5.32 -6.80 11.93
C ARG A 96 -6.38 -7.16 12.96
N SER A 97 -6.91 -8.37 12.93
CA SER A 97 -7.95 -8.90 13.83
C SER A 97 -7.56 -10.25 14.43
N SER A 98 -6.28 -10.61 14.39
CA SER A 98 -5.76 -11.89 14.89
C SER A 98 -4.73 -11.69 16.00
N THR A 99 -4.70 -12.59 16.95
CA THR A 99 -3.62 -12.75 17.95
C THR A 99 -2.50 -13.63 17.42
N ASP A 100 -2.80 -14.44 16.40
CA ASP A 100 -1.89 -15.46 15.89
C ASP A 100 -1.08 -14.95 14.71
N SER A 101 0.19 -15.34 14.65
CA SER A 101 1.04 -15.22 13.47
C SER A 101 0.77 -16.37 12.51
N ARG A 102 0.81 -16.09 11.22
CA ARG A 102 0.64 -17.08 10.14
C ARG A 102 1.79 -16.97 9.15
N GLY A 103 2.04 -18.05 8.43
CA GLY A 103 2.92 -18.01 7.26
C GLY A 103 2.43 -17.02 6.21
N LEU A 104 3.30 -16.68 5.31
CA LEU A 104 3.08 -15.72 4.24
C LEU A 104 2.42 -16.38 3.03
N SER A 105 1.66 -15.61 2.26
CA SER A 105 1.02 -16.10 1.07
C SER A 105 0.76 -14.98 0.05
N ILE A 106 0.39 -15.38 -1.17
CA ILE A 106 -0.03 -14.46 -2.21
C ILE A 106 -1.47 -13.98 -1.97
N ALA A 107 -1.74 -12.71 -2.23
CA ALA A 107 -3.09 -12.19 -2.21
C ALA A 107 -3.97 -12.82 -3.30
N GLY A 108 -5.25 -12.97 -3.00
CA GLY A 108 -6.21 -13.51 -3.95
C GLY A 108 -6.15 -15.02 -4.14
N SER A 109 -5.21 -15.74 -3.54
CA SER A 109 -5.25 -17.18 -3.49
C SER A 109 -6.16 -17.65 -2.35
N ASN A 110 -6.85 -18.79 -2.53
CA ASN A 110 -7.74 -19.32 -1.50
C ASN A 110 -6.96 -20.17 -0.49
N ASN A 111 -6.06 -19.54 0.23
CA ASN A 111 -5.17 -20.19 1.18
C ASN A 111 -5.88 -20.79 2.39
N ALA A 112 -7.02 -20.22 2.77
CA ALA A 112 -7.86 -20.78 3.81
C ALA A 112 -8.35 -22.21 3.43
N THR A 113 -8.53 -22.45 2.13
CA THR A 113 -8.94 -23.76 1.60
C THR A 113 -7.75 -24.65 1.24
N THR A 114 -6.70 -24.09 0.66
CA THR A 114 -5.54 -24.86 0.20
C THR A 114 -4.49 -25.07 1.28
N GLY A 115 -4.46 -24.19 2.30
CA GLY A 115 -3.50 -24.25 3.39
C GLY A 115 -2.05 -23.97 2.98
N GLN A 116 -1.84 -23.39 1.80
CA GLN A 116 -0.50 -23.16 1.27
C GLN A 116 0.07 -21.83 1.74
N PHE A 117 1.05 -21.93 2.64
CA PHE A 117 1.80 -20.82 3.20
C PHE A 117 3.29 -21.11 3.09
N VAL A 118 4.07 -20.04 3.07
CA VAL A 118 5.54 -20.08 3.12
C VAL A 118 6.04 -19.17 4.25
N ASN A 119 7.26 -19.38 4.69
CA ASN A 119 7.87 -18.57 5.75
C ASN A 119 9.05 -17.76 5.22
N THR A 120 9.00 -17.41 3.94
CA THR A 120 10.10 -16.70 3.31
C THR A 120 9.60 -15.68 2.30
N PHE A 121 9.81 -14.41 2.61
CA PHE A 121 9.70 -13.31 1.66
C PHE A 121 10.96 -12.48 1.75
N TYR A 122 11.78 -12.51 0.70
CA TYR A 122 12.96 -11.67 0.57
C TYR A 122 12.62 -10.37 -0.12
N PHE A 123 13.25 -9.27 0.31
CA PHE A 123 13.15 -7.99 -0.38
C PHE A 123 14.48 -7.24 -0.31
N ALA A 124 14.78 -6.53 -1.38
CA ALA A 124 15.92 -5.62 -1.45
C ALA A 124 15.64 -4.51 -2.46
N GLY A 125 16.20 -3.33 -2.22
CA GLY A 125 16.04 -2.22 -3.14
C GLY A 125 16.51 -0.91 -2.55
N GLY A 126 16.12 0.18 -3.19
CA GLY A 126 16.45 1.50 -2.68
C GLY A 126 15.82 2.65 -3.46
N ASP A 127 15.92 3.80 -2.83
CA ASP A 127 15.51 5.11 -3.35
C ASP A 127 16.74 5.94 -3.61
N TYR A 128 16.92 6.44 -4.82
CA TYR A 128 18.03 7.29 -5.21
C TYR A 128 17.51 8.68 -5.60
N LYS A 129 17.96 9.71 -4.87
CA LYS A 129 17.72 11.11 -5.20
C LYS A 129 18.66 11.52 -6.33
N VAL A 130 18.18 11.40 -7.57
CA VAL A 130 18.94 11.82 -8.77
C VAL A 130 19.20 13.32 -8.75
N THR A 131 18.20 14.08 -8.29
CA THR A 131 18.29 15.51 -7.96
C THR A 131 17.49 15.79 -6.70
N LYS A 132 17.43 17.04 -6.25
CA LYS A 132 16.57 17.44 -5.12
C LYS A 132 15.06 17.20 -5.41
N ASP A 133 14.67 17.18 -6.67
CA ASP A 133 13.27 17.11 -7.11
C ASP A 133 12.93 15.79 -7.82
N LEU A 134 13.94 14.95 -8.13
CA LEU A 134 13.78 13.70 -8.86
C LEU A 134 14.33 12.52 -8.05
N THR A 135 13.47 11.54 -7.74
CA THR A 135 13.83 10.29 -7.09
C THR A 135 13.53 9.11 -8.01
N ALA A 136 14.53 8.26 -8.22
CA ALA A 136 14.39 6.96 -8.86
C ALA A 136 14.33 5.87 -7.80
N GLN A 137 13.52 4.84 -8.03
CA GLN A 137 13.32 3.74 -7.09
C GLN A 137 13.48 2.40 -7.81
N TYR A 138 14.12 1.46 -7.16
CA TYR A 138 14.12 0.06 -7.57
C TYR A 138 13.97 -0.83 -6.36
N TYR A 139 13.05 -1.79 -6.44
CA TYR A 139 12.89 -2.83 -5.43
C TYR A 139 12.65 -4.19 -6.08
N PHE A 140 13.15 -5.22 -5.41
CA PHE A 140 12.91 -6.62 -5.71
C PHE A 140 12.23 -7.25 -4.51
N GLY A 141 11.21 -8.08 -4.75
CA GLY A 141 10.55 -8.92 -3.76
C GLY A 141 10.41 -10.34 -4.28
N ASN A 142 10.61 -11.33 -3.43
CA ASN A 142 10.40 -12.74 -3.74
C ASN A 142 9.63 -13.42 -2.62
N LEU A 143 8.39 -13.79 -2.89
CA LEU A 143 7.62 -14.72 -2.07
C LEU A 143 7.92 -16.13 -2.56
N GLU A 144 8.71 -16.87 -1.77
CA GLU A 144 9.14 -18.22 -2.10
C GLU A 144 7.97 -19.11 -2.54
N ASP A 145 8.17 -19.93 -3.55
CA ASP A 145 7.17 -20.81 -4.15
C ASP A 145 5.95 -20.12 -4.80
N PHE A 146 5.86 -18.80 -4.77
CA PHE A 146 4.75 -18.06 -5.39
C PHE A 146 5.20 -17.12 -6.50
N TYR A 147 6.00 -16.08 -6.21
CA TYR A 147 6.35 -15.09 -7.22
C TYR A 147 7.63 -14.32 -6.92
N LYS A 148 8.24 -13.83 -7.99
CA LYS A 148 9.25 -12.76 -7.99
C LYS A 148 8.65 -11.48 -8.55
N GLN A 149 8.98 -10.35 -7.97
CA GLN A 149 8.49 -9.05 -8.40
C GLN A 149 9.61 -8.03 -8.44
N HIS A 150 9.74 -7.33 -9.56
CA HIS A 150 10.58 -6.17 -9.73
C HIS A 150 9.71 -4.91 -9.78
N PHE A 151 10.13 -3.89 -9.09
CA PHE A 151 9.52 -2.58 -9.10
C PHE A 151 10.50 -1.52 -9.58
N LEU A 152 10.04 -0.67 -10.49
CA LEU A 152 10.70 0.56 -10.91
C LEU A 152 9.76 1.73 -10.65
N GLY A 153 10.26 2.76 -9.96
CA GLY A 153 9.53 3.98 -9.65
C GLY A 153 10.30 5.24 -10.03
N LEU A 154 9.56 6.27 -10.41
CA LEU A 154 10.10 7.59 -10.65
C LEU A 154 9.16 8.63 -10.04
N ILE A 155 9.67 9.42 -9.08
CA ILE A 155 8.92 10.52 -8.47
C ILE A 155 9.61 11.82 -8.82
N HIS A 156 8.88 12.75 -9.45
CA HIS A 156 9.39 14.05 -9.82
C HIS A 156 8.47 15.16 -9.32
N ASN A 157 9.05 16.16 -8.66
CA ASN A 157 8.36 17.37 -8.23
C ASN A 157 8.85 18.54 -9.11
N TYR A 158 7.94 19.16 -9.82
CA TYR A 158 8.25 20.25 -10.74
C TYR A 158 7.45 21.49 -10.40
N ALA A 159 8.14 22.61 -10.18
CA ALA A 159 7.49 23.90 -9.97
C ALA A 159 6.86 24.38 -11.30
N LEU A 160 5.55 24.58 -11.31
CA LEU A 160 4.77 24.91 -12.50
C LEU A 160 3.72 25.98 -12.17
N GLY A 161 3.77 27.13 -12.82
CA GLY A 161 2.72 28.14 -12.74
C GLY A 161 2.42 28.65 -11.33
N GLY A 162 3.44 28.73 -10.46
CA GLY A 162 3.28 29.12 -9.05
C GLY A 162 2.82 27.98 -8.11
N GLY A 163 2.56 26.82 -8.67
CA GLY A 163 2.25 25.60 -7.93
C GLY A 163 3.34 24.53 -8.08
N ASN A 164 3.03 23.32 -7.67
CA ASN A 164 3.89 22.14 -7.78
C ASN A 164 3.16 21.02 -8.51
N LEU A 165 3.78 20.48 -9.55
CA LEU A 165 3.33 19.27 -10.24
C LEU A 165 4.18 18.09 -9.76
N LYS A 166 3.56 17.13 -9.05
CA LYS A 166 4.17 15.85 -8.71
C LYS A 166 3.78 14.82 -9.75
N THR A 167 4.77 14.14 -10.30
CA THR A 167 4.61 12.98 -11.18
C THR A 167 5.10 11.74 -10.44
N ASP A 168 4.29 10.67 -10.41
CA ASP A 168 4.61 9.38 -9.79
C ASP A 168 4.37 8.28 -10.84
N LEU A 169 5.45 7.73 -11.38
CA LEU A 169 5.42 6.65 -12.35
C LEU A 169 5.85 5.34 -11.67
N ARG A 170 5.10 4.28 -11.91
CA ARG A 170 5.34 2.96 -11.32
C ARG A 170 5.26 1.88 -12.38
N TYR A 171 6.18 0.93 -12.30
CA TYR A 171 6.16 -0.28 -13.13
C TYR A 171 6.51 -1.49 -12.28
N PHE A 172 5.66 -2.50 -12.33
CA PHE A 172 5.86 -3.79 -11.71
C PHE A 172 5.97 -4.87 -12.77
N TYR A 173 6.97 -5.73 -12.63
CA TYR A 173 7.12 -6.95 -13.42
C TYR A 173 7.18 -8.14 -12.46
N SER A 174 6.21 -9.03 -12.58
CA SER A 174 6.05 -10.18 -11.69
C SER A 174 5.95 -11.47 -12.47
N THR A 175 6.72 -12.46 -12.04
CA THR A 175 6.77 -13.81 -12.63
C THR A 175 6.61 -14.87 -11.56
N SER A 176 6.24 -16.07 -11.96
CA SER A 176 6.18 -17.25 -11.09
C SER A 176 7.52 -17.59 -10.45
N ASP A 177 7.48 -18.19 -9.25
CA ASP A 177 8.62 -18.76 -8.54
C ASP A 177 8.31 -20.14 -8.00
N GLY A 178 9.35 -21.00 -7.90
CA GLY A 178 9.29 -22.30 -7.26
C GLY A 178 8.08 -23.14 -7.70
N LYS A 179 7.24 -23.55 -6.76
CA LYS A 179 6.06 -24.41 -7.00
C LYS A 179 5.02 -23.74 -7.91
N ASN A 180 4.85 -22.43 -7.86
CA ASN A 180 3.90 -21.74 -8.74
C ASN A 180 4.28 -21.89 -10.22
N SER A 181 5.56 -22.04 -10.56
CA SER A 181 6.00 -22.22 -11.95
C SER A 181 5.68 -23.62 -12.53
N SER A 182 5.31 -24.60 -11.70
CA SER A 182 4.95 -25.93 -12.13
C SER A 182 3.44 -26.21 -12.02
N GLU A 183 2.91 -27.01 -12.94
CA GLU A 183 1.50 -27.42 -12.92
C GLU A 183 1.16 -28.21 -11.63
N SER A 184 2.05 -29.09 -11.21
CA SER A 184 1.88 -29.87 -9.96
C SER A 184 1.82 -28.97 -8.73
N GLY A 185 2.71 -27.99 -8.62
CA GLY A 185 2.71 -27.06 -7.50
C GLY A 185 1.46 -26.17 -7.49
N ARG A 186 0.96 -25.74 -8.66
CA ARG A 186 -0.33 -25.02 -8.73
C ARG A 186 -1.51 -25.91 -8.37
N ALA A 187 -1.48 -27.20 -8.71
CA ALA A 187 -2.48 -28.16 -8.29
C ALA A 187 -2.48 -28.37 -6.76
N GLU A 188 -1.29 -28.31 -6.13
CA GLU A 188 -1.15 -28.32 -4.65
C GLU A 188 -1.73 -27.05 -3.99
N GLY A 189 -1.95 -25.97 -4.74
CA GLY A 189 -2.53 -24.71 -4.23
C GLY A 189 -1.59 -23.50 -4.25
N TYR A 190 -0.35 -23.62 -4.72
CA TYR A 190 0.58 -22.49 -4.93
C TYR A 190 0.21 -21.72 -6.19
N ARG A 191 -0.91 -21.00 -6.16
CA ARG A 191 -1.48 -20.36 -7.34
C ARG A 191 -1.91 -18.92 -7.07
N SER A 192 -1.90 -18.11 -8.13
CA SER A 192 -2.45 -16.77 -8.19
C SER A 192 -3.89 -16.77 -8.68
N ASN A 193 -4.63 -15.70 -8.39
CA ASN A 193 -5.84 -15.36 -9.11
C ASN A 193 -5.52 -14.77 -10.48
N GLY A 194 -6.46 -14.87 -11.40
CA GLY A 194 -6.37 -14.32 -12.74
C GLY A 194 -7.40 -14.95 -13.67
N TYR A 195 -7.24 -14.72 -14.98
CA TYR A 195 -8.09 -15.30 -15.99
C TYR A 195 -7.25 -16.11 -16.98
N TRP A 196 -7.65 -17.35 -17.19
CA TRP A 196 -7.05 -18.29 -18.16
C TRP A 196 -8.16 -18.99 -18.92
N THR A 197 -7.91 -19.31 -20.18
CA THR A 197 -8.82 -20.10 -20.99
C THR A 197 -8.93 -21.54 -20.46
N VAL A 198 -10.04 -22.21 -20.80
CA VAL A 198 -10.22 -23.62 -20.42
C VAL A 198 -9.15 -24.49 -21.05
N GLY A 199 -8.47 -25.29 -20.23
CA GLY A 199 -7.37 -26.18 -20.67
C GLY A 199 -5.99 -25.53 -20.71
N ASP A 200 -5.87 -24.27 -20.27
CA ASP A 200 -4.56 -23.62 -20.17
C ASP A 200 -3.73 -24.27 -19.05
N SER A 201 -2.58 -24.81 -19.41
CA SER A 201 -1.62 -25.45 -18.51
C SER A 201 -0.98 -24.45 -17.53
N LYS A 202 -1.03 -23.16 -17.83
CA LYS A 202 -0.51 -22.07 -16.98
C LYS A 202 -1.51 -21.53 -15.98
N ARG A 203 -2.70 -22.12 -15.90
CA ARG A 203 -3.74 -21.66 -14.96
C ARG A 203 -3.22 -21.53 -13.53
N GLY A 204 -3.29 -20.31 -12.97
CA GLY A 204 -2.80 -19.98 -11.63
C GLY A 204 -1.32 -19.59 -11.56
N GLU A 205 -0.59 -19.60 -12.69
CA GLU A 205 0.77 -19.09 -12.77
C GLU A 205 0.80 -17.56 -12.64
N VAL A 206 1.82 -17.02 -11.97
CA VAL A 206 2.01 -15.57 -11.93
C VAL A 206 2.70 -15.12 -13.22
N ASP A 207 1.99 -14.35 -14.02
CA ASP A 207 2.49 -13.54 -15.13
C ASP A 207 1.77 -12.19 -15.11
N ASN A 208 2.48 -11.15 -14.66
CA ASN A 208 1.86 -9.84 -14.48
C ASN A 208 2.83 -8.70 -14.79
N ARG A 209 2.32 -7.72 -15.49
CA ARG A 209 2.98 -6.43 -15.74
C ARG A 209 1.99 -5.33 -15.45
N THR A 210 2.25 -4.58 -14.39
CA THR A 210 1.38 -3.46 -14.01
C THR A 210 2.16 -2.16 -14.08
N TRP A 211 1.65 -1.20 -14.81
CA TRP A 211 2.21 0.15 -14.80
C TRP A 211 1.17 1.19 -14.45
N SER A 212 1.62 2.29 -13.88
CA SER A 212 0.76 3.42 -13.57
C SER A 212 1.49 4.74 -13.64
N ALA A 213 0.72 5.79 -13.92
CA ALA A 213 1.15 7.18 -13.86
C ALA A 213 0.12 7.97 -13.06
N LEU A 214 0.59 8.74 -12.07
CA LEU A 214 -0.22 9.64 -11.27
C LEU A 214 0.39 11.04 -11.31
N PHE A 215 -0.41 12.02 -11.71
CA PHE A 215 -0.05 13.43 -11.71
C PHE A 215 -0.87 14.14 -10.65
N THR A 216 -0.22 14.95 -9.83
CA THR A 216 -0.87 15.74 -8.80
C THR A 216 -0.36 17.18 -8.88
N TYR A 217 -1.25 18.11 -9.18
CA TYR A 217 -0.93 19.55 -9.21
C TYR A 217 -1.51 20.22 -7.98
N SER A 218 -0.64 20.90 -7.23
CA SER A 218 -1.00 21.61 -6.01
C SER A 218 -0.71 23.10 -6.15
N HIS A 219 -1.71 23.93 -5.95
CA HIS A 219 -1.58 25.39 -5.97
C HIS A 219 -2.60 26.05 -5.03
N SER A 220 -2.14 26.95 -4.16
CA SER A 220 -2.99 27.84 -3.35
C SER A 220 -4.10 27.13 -2.55
N GLY A 221 -3.79 25.95 -1.99
CA GLY A 221 -4.75 25.13 -1.24
C GLY A 221 -5.55 24.13 -2.10
N HIS A 222 -5.55 24.27 -3.41
CA HIS A 222 -6.13 23.31 -4.35
C HIS A 222 -5.15 22.20 -4.65
N GLU A 223 -5.65 20.98 -4.79
CA GLU A 223 -4.92 19.82 -5.29
C GLU A 223 -5.79 19.09 -6.32
N LEU A 224 -5.27 18.93 -7.53
CA LEU A 224 -5.88 18.20 -8.62
C LEU A 224 -5.04 16.97 -8.91
N SER A 225 -5.67 15.80 -9.00
CA SER A 225 -5.00 14.54 -9.32
C SER A 225 -5.65 13.89 -10.54
N ALA A 226 -4.83 13.35 -11.43
CA ALA A 226 -5.25 12.51 -12.54
C ALA A 226 -4.26 11.36 -12.69
N GLY A 227 -4.75 10.14 -12.91
CA GLY A 227 -3.89 8.97 -13.04
C GLY A 227 -4.50 7.88 -13.90
N TYR A 228 -3.63 7.00 -14.33
CA TYR A 228 -3.98 5.81 -15.11
C TYR A 228 -3.13 4.63 -14.66
N GLN A 229 -3.75 3.45 -14.60
CA GLN A 229 -3.12 2.18 -14.28
C GLN A 229 -3.58 1.13 -15.28
N GLN A 230 -2.68 0.25 -15.68
CA GLN A 230 -2.99 -0.92 -16.50
C GLN A 230 -2.34 -2.16 -15.91
N VAL A 231 -3.15 -3.20 -15.75
CA VAL A 231 -2.73 -4.56 -15.36
C VAL A 231 -2.72 -5.42 -16.62
N SER A 232 -1.59 -6.05 -16.94
CA SER A 232 -1.39 -6.88 -18.12
C SER A 232 -0.81 -8.22 -17.72
N GLY A 233 -1.07 -9.26 -18.53
CA GLY A 233 -0.76 -10.65 -18.23
C GLY A 233 -1.98 -11.39 -17.69
N ASP A 234 -1.89 -12.71 -17.59
CA ASP A 234 -3.02 -13.59 -17.26
C ASP A 234 -3.36 -13.61 -15.76
N SER A 235 -2.42 -13.21 -14.91
CA SER A 235 -2.65 -13.11 -13.47
C SER A 235 -3.07 -11.72 -13.03
N ALA A 236 -3.87 -11.65 -11.95
CA ALA A 236 -4.07 -10.43 -11.19
C ALA A 236 -2.74 -9.94 -10.62
N PHE A 237 -2.65 -8.65 -10.26
CA PHE A 237 -1.46 -8.08 -9.62
C PHE A 237 -1.11 -8.86 -8.34
N PRO A 238 0.06 -9.50 -8.26
CA PRO A 238 0.45 -10.28 -7.10
C PRO A 238 1.04 -9.37 -6.02
N TYR A 239 0.64 -9.59 -4.78
CA TYR A 239 1.22 -8.94 -3.61
C TYR A 239 1.11 -9.84 -2.38
N LEU A 240 1.93 -9.54 -1.37
CA LEU A 240 2.01 -10.35 -0.18
C LEU A 240 0.79 -10.15 0.72
N ASN A 241 0.18 -11.25 1.12
CA ASN A 241 -0.94 -11.29 2.03
C ASN A 241 -0.74 -12.41 3.07
N ALA A 242 -1.26 -12.20 4.26
CA ALA A 242 -1.32 -13.19 5.32
C ALA A 242 -2.76 -13.51 5.75
N GLY A 243 -3.70 -13.44 4.82
CA GLY A 243 -5.08 -13.89 5.04
C GLY A 243 -6.03 -12.89 5.69
N ASP A 244 -5.57 -11.73 6.17
CA ASP A 244 -6.43 -10.74 6.85
C ASP A 244 -6.32 -9.34 6.22
N GLY A 245 -6.66 -9.27 4.96
CA GLY A 245 -6.59 -8.06 4.17
C GLY A 245 -5.16 -7.67 3.85
N ALA A 246 -4.97 -7.20 2.67
CA ALA A 246 -3.68 -6.83 2.13
C ALA A 246 -3.69 -5.37 1.70
N THR A 247 -2.54 -4.82 1.47
CA THR A 247 -2.32 -3.49 0.91
C THR A 247 -1.28 -3.62 -0.18
N SER A 248 -1.56 -3.06 -1.34
CA SER A 248 -0.62 -2.98 -2.44
C SER A 248 -0.01 -1.58 -2.53
N TYR A 249 1.04 -1.43 -3.31
CA TYR A 249 1.63 -0.13 -3.63
C TYR A 249 1.12 0.39 -4.99
N LEU A 250 -0.16 0.13 -5.29
CA LEU A 250 -0.82 0.63 -6.49
C LEU A 250 -1.41 2.03 -6.26
N ILE A 251 -1.54 2.82 -7.33
CA ILE A 251 -2.20 4.14 -7.24
C ILE A 251 -3.70 4.00 -6.95
N THR A 252 -4.25 2.83 -7.21
CA THR A 252 -5.65 2.44 -6.98
C THR A 252 -5.92 1.89 -5.56
N ASP A 253 -4.91 1.79 -4.70
CA ASP A 253 -5.05 1.35 -3.30
C ASP A 253 -5.75 2.44 -2.45
N ARG A 254 -7.07 2.56 -2.60
CA ARG A 254 -7.92 3.56 -1.95
C ARG A 254 -8.70 2.94 -0.79
N GLN A 255 -9.81 3.57 -0.36
CA GLN A 255 -10.51 3.15 0.86
C GLN A 255 -11.08 1.73 0.76
N ILE A 256 -11.81 1.40 -0.30
CA ILE A 256 -12.34 0.06 -0.57
C ILE A 256 -11.35 -0.72 -1.43
N GLY A 257 -10.70 -0.08 -2.41
CA GLY A 257 -9.70 -0.65 -3.31
C GLY A 257 -8.57 -1.39 -2.60
N ARG A 258 -8.24 -0.96 -1.39
CA ARG A 258 -7.30 -1.63 -0.46
C ARG A 258 -7.66 -3.09 -0.16
N GLY A 259 -8.88 -3.51 -0.41
CA GLY A 259 -9.36 -4.88 -0.30
C GLY A 259 -9.10 -5.76 -1.53
N GLY A 260 -8.26 -5.34 -2.48
CA GLY A 260 -7.94 -6.11 -3.68
C GLY A 260 -8.84 -5.80 -4.88
N LYS A 261 -9.11 -4.51 -5.12
CA LYS A 261 -9.84 -4.00 -6.27
C LYS A 261 -8.90 -3.29 -7.24
N PHE A 262 -9.34 -3.13 -8.49
CA PHE A 262 -8.58 -2.47 -9.56
C PHE A 262 -7.22 -3.14 -9.84
N LEU A 263 -7.16 -4.47 -9.75
CA LEU A 263 -5.92 -5.25 -9.91
C LEU A 263 -6.12 -6.54 -10.70
N SER A 264 -7.27 -6.74 -11.30
CA SER A 264 -7.61 -7.93 -12.07
C SER A 264 -6.82 -7.99 -13.38
N ALA A 265 -6.61 -9.21 -13.93
CA ALA A 265 -6.00 -9.37 -15.24
C ALA A 265 -6.74 -8.56 -16.31
N GLY A 266 -6.00 -7.90 -17.21
CA GLY A 266 -6.54 -7.06 -18.28
C GLY A 266 -7.03 -5.68 -17.86
N GLU A 267 -7.21 -5.42 -16.57
CA GLU A 267 -7.89 -4.22 -16.08
C GLU A 267 -7.14 -2.92 -16.36
N ARG A 268 -7.89 -1.92 -16.82
CA ARG A 268 -7.46 -0.56 -17.09
C ARG A 268 -8.23 0.39 -16.21
N THR A 269 -7.54 1.14 -15.38
CA THR A 269 -8.18 2.03 -14.40
C THR A 269 -7.70 3.45 -14.58
N TRP A 270 -8.60 4.40 -14.75
CA TRP A 270 -8.29 5.81 -14.60
C TRP A 270 -8.80 6.33 -13.26
N LEU A 271 -8.17 7.37 -12.77
CA LEU A 271 -8.59 8.06 -11.55
C LEU A 271 -8.49 9.57 -11.73
N ALA A 272 -9.41 10.28 -11.06
CA ALA A 272 -9.41 11.72 -10.96
C ALA A 272 -9.76 12.14 -9.53
N GLY A 273 -9.08 13.15 -9.02
CA GLY A 273 -9.28 13.63 -7.66
C GLY A 273 -9.15 15.14 -7.51
N TYR A 274 -9.83 15.64 -6.50
CA TYR A 274 -9.71 17.03 -6.08
C TYR A 274 -9.69 17.12 -4.56
N ALA A 275 -8.80 17.95 -4.02
CA ALA A 275 -8.79 18.30 -2.61
C ALA A 275 -8.63 19.82 -2.44
N TYR A 276 -9.16 20.31 -1.31
CA TYR A 276 -9.03 21.71 -0.94
C TYR A 276 -8.69 21.87 0.55
N ASP A 277 -7.67 22.71 0.81
CA ASP A 277 -7.28 23.15 2.14
C ASP A 277 -7.94 24.49 2.47
N PHE A 278 -8.95 24.47 3.32
CA PHE A 278 -9.74 25.65 3.71
C PHE A 278 -8.96 26.64 4.59
N GLY A 279 -7.76 26.30 5.02
CA GLY A 279 -6.86 27.25 5.68
C GLY A 279 -6.59 28.50 4.85
N LYS A 280 -6.67 28.40 3.53
CA LYS A 280 -6.58 29.55 2.60
C LYS A 280 -7.81 30.47 2.64
N LEU A 281 -8.94 29.98 3.15
CA LEU A 281 -10.18 30.75 3.41
C LEU A 281 -10.36 31.11 4.89
N GLY A 282 -9.33 30.94 5.73
CA GLY A 282 -9.37 31.28 7.15
C GLY A 282 -9.88 30.15 8.06
N ILE A 283 -10.21 28.97 7.52
CA ILE A 283 -10.65 27.80 8.31
C ILE A 283 -9.48 26.83 8.44
N SER A 284 -8.51 27.19 9.26
CA SER A 284 -7.30 26.41 9.46
C SER A 284 -7.62 25.02 10.03
N GLY A 285 -6.97 23.99 9.46
CA GLY A 285 -7.15 22.59 9.86
C GLY A 285 -8.29 21.86 9.17
N LEU A 286 -9.13 22.56 8.38
CA LEU A 286 -10.19 21.91 7.60
C LEU A 286 -9.68 21.57 6.18
N LYS A 287 -9.88 20.31 5.76
CA LYS A 287 -9.62 19.83 4.40
C LYS A 287 -10.77 18.97 3.91
N ALA A 288 -11.11 19.07 2.63
CA ALA A 288 -12.06 18.18 1.97
C ALA A 288 -11.44 17.58 0.72
N SER A 289 -11.80 16.35 0.38
CA SER A 289 -11.35 15.72 -0.86
C SER A 289 -12.40 14.77 -1.43
N VAL A 290 -12.35 14.63 -2.75
CA VAL A 290 -13.05 13.61 -3.52
C VAL A 290 -12.07 12.92 -4.44
N MET A 291 -12.21 11.59 -4.57
CA MET A 291 -11.49 10.76 -5.53
C MET A 291 -12.49 9.86 -6.23
N TYR A 292 -12.33 9.69 -7.52
CA TYR A 292 -13.11 8.77 -8.33
C TYR A 292 -12.18 7.90 -9.17
N LEU A 293 -12.44 6.60 -9.15
CA LEU A 293 -11.73 5.60 -9.93
C LEU A 293 -12.75 4.86 -10.80
N SER A 294 -12.34 4.49 -12.02
CA SER A 294 -13.14 3.64 -12.90
C SER A 294 -12.22 2.66 -13.62
N GLY A 295 -12.43 1.38 -13.38
CA GLY A 295 -11.75 0.26 -14.02
C GLY A 295 -12.66 -0.43 -15.03
N ASP A 296 -12.11 -0.79 -16.17
CA ASP A 296 -12.74 -1.54 -17.24
C ASP A 296 -11.82 -2.63 -17.80
N ASN A 297 -12.28 -3.36 -18.81
CA ASN A 297 -11.49 -4.36 -19.53
C ASN A 297 -10.96 -5.48 -18.62
N VAL A 298 -11.70 -5.84 -17.59
CA VAL A 298 -11.34 -7.00 -16.73
C VAL A 298 -11.55 -8.28 -17.51
N ASP A 299 -10.48 -9.08 -17.65
CA ASP A 299 -10.54 -10.36 -18.34
C ASP A 299 -11.43 -11.36 -17.59
N SER A 300 -12.39 -11.94 -18.30
CA SER A 300 -13.44 -12.78 -17.69
C SER A 300 -14.14 -13.65 -18.72
N ALA A 301 -14.55 -14.86 -18.30
CA ALA A 301 -15.38 -15.76 -19.13
C ALA A 301 -16.82 -15.24 -19.34
N GLN A 302 -17.25 -14.24 -18.57
CA GLN A 302 -18.61 -13.69 -18.61
C GLN A 302 -18.72 -12.40 -19.44
N GLY A 303 -17.72 -12.09 -20.25
CA GLY A 303 -17.66 -10.87 -21.04
C GLY A 303 -17.03 -9.69 -20.30
N GLU A 304 -17.29 -8.50 -20.77
CA GLU A 304 -16.69 -7.28 -20.24
C GLU A 304 -17.15 -7.00 -18.81
N ARG A 305 -16.19 -6.75 -17.93
CA ARG A 305 -16.41 -6.42 -16.53
C ARG A 305 -15.75 -5.11 -16.17
N ASN A 306 -16.42 -4.39 -15.28
CA ASN A 306 -15.98 -3.08 -14.81
C ASN A 306 -16.27 -2.89 -13.32
N GLU A 307 -15.56 -1.97 -12.71
CA GLU A 307 -15.84 -1.50 -11.35
C GLU A 307 -15.48 -0.02 -11.21
N TRP A 308 -16.11 0.69 -10.28
CA TRP A 308 -15.74 2.05 -9.95
C TRP A 308 -15.84 2.29 -8.44
N GLU A 309 -14.99 3.19 -7.94
CA GLU A 309 -14.99 3.62 -6.54
C GLU A 309 -15.03 5.15 -6.47
N ARG A 310 -15.83 5.67 -5.55
CA ARG A 310 -15.83 7.09 -5.19
C ARG A 310 -15.57 7.22 -3.71
N ASP A 311 -14.53 7.99 -3.36
CA ASP A 311 -14.16 8.34 -2.01
C ASP A 311 -14.45 9.81 -1.73
N LEU A 312 -15.13 10.09 -0.62
CA LEU A 312 -15.31 11.42 -0.05
C LEU A 312 -14.63 11.46 1.33
N ARG A 313 -13.93 12.54 1.60
CA ARG A 313 -13.24 12.72 2.86
C ARG A 313 -13.31 14.16 3.35
N LEU A 314 -13.60 14.34 4.64
CA LEU A 314 -13.56 15.60 5.35
C LEU A 314 -12.72 15.42 6.62
N ASP A 315 -11.65 16.20 6.73
CA ASP A 315 -10.75 16.19 7.87
C ASP A 315 -10.76 17.54 8.56
N TYR A 316 -10.78 17.54 9.90
CA TYR A 316 -10.63 18.74 10.69
C TYR A 316 -9.72 18.49 11.89
N VAL A 317 -8.75 19.36 12.10
CA VAL A 317 -7.86 19.33 13.27
C VAL A 317 -7.96 20.65 14.02
N LEU A 318 -8.26 20.56 15.31
CA LEU A 318 -8.31 21.73 16.21
C LEU A 318 -6.93 22.40 16.28
N GLN A 319 -6.87 23.70 15.93
CA GLN A 319 -5.63 24.46 15.82
C GLN A 319 -5.22 25.14 17.14
N GLU A 320 -6.15 25.35 18.05
CA GLU A 320 -5.98 26.13 19.28
C GLU A 320 -6.72 25.52 20.47
N GLY A 321 -6.50 26.07 21.67
CA GLY A 321 -7.15 25.65 22.89
C GLY A 321 -6.55 24.43 23.56
N SER A 322 -7.18 23.93 24.62
CA SER A 322 -6.71 22.81 25.45
C SER A 322 -6.72 21.46 24.70
N LEU A 323 -7.49 21.35 23.64
CA LEU A 323 -7.59 20.17 22.78
C LEU A 323 -6.90 20.38 21.42
N LYS A 324 -5.94 21.29 21.31
CA LYS A 324 -5.14 21.48 20.10
C LYS A 324 -4.56 20.14 19.63
N GLY A 325 -4.73 19.82 18.35
CA GLY A 325 -4.29 18.55 17.76
C GLY A 325 -5.35 17.44 17.81
N LEU A 326 -6.52 17.66 18.44
CA LEU A 326 -7.64 16.74 18.29
C LEU A 326 -8.15 16.78 16.84
N GLY A 327 -8.12 15.64 16.18
CA GLY A 327 -8.49 15.48 14.79
C GLY A 327 -9.77 14.66 14.61
N PHE A 328 -10.55 15.05 13.61
CA PHE A 328 -11.74 14.33 13.14
C PHE A 328 -11.59 14.04 11.66
N SER A 329 -11.92 12.82 11.23
CA SER A 329 -11.95 12.44 9.82
C SER A 329 -13.24 11.69 9.53
N LEU A 330 -14.06 12.25 8.67
CA LEU A 330 -15.24 11.60 8.10
C LEU A 330 -14.87 11.09 6.71
N ARG A 331 -15.14 9.81 6.44
CA ARG A 331 -14.87 9.18 5.15
C ARG A 331 -16.09 8.41 4.70
N ASN A 332 -16.45 8.57 3.43
CA ASN A 332 -17.47 7.78 2.76
C ASN A 332 -16.85 7.21 1.49
N ALA A 333 -17.03 5.93 1.25
CA ALA A 333 -16.62 5.29 0.01
C ALA A 333 -17.77 4.45 -0.53
N SER A 334 -17.91 4.43 -1.85
CA SER A 334 -18.88 3.59 -2.57
C SER A 334 -18.17 2.88 -3.71
N LEU A 335 -18.24 1.56 -3.74
CA LEU A 335 -17.77 0.70 -4.84
C LEU A 335 -18.97 0.07 -5.52
N ARG A 336 -18.98 0.09 -6.85
CA ARG A 336 -20.01 -0.52 -7.69
C ARG A 336 -19.38 -1.18 -8.91
N GLY A 337 -20.05 -2.16 -9.45
CA GLY A 337 -19.64 -2.83 -10.69
C GLY A 337 -20.14 -4.26 -10.79
N ASN A 338 -19.55 -5.00 -11.69
CA ASN A 338 -19.86 -6.43 -11.89
C ASN A 338 -18.64 -7.35 -11.67
N VAL A 339 -17.52 -6.82 -11.15
CA VAL A 339 -16.33 -7.59 -10.76
C VAL A 339 -16.55 -8.27 -9.40
N GLY A 340 -17.27 -7.61 -8.50
CA GLY A 340 -17.56 -8.12 -7.16
C GLY A 340 -18.85 -7.51 -6.60
N ALA A 341 -19.10 -7.74 -5.32
CA ALA A 341 -20.25 -7.16 -4.64
C ALA A 341 -20.10 -5.64 -4.48
N ASP A 342 -21.22 -4.94 -4.55
CA ASP A 342 -21.33 -3.53 -4.21
C ASP A 342 -20.99 -3.30 -2.73
N VAL A 343 -20.26 -2.24 -2.43
CA VAL A 343 -19.86 -1.89 -1.06
C VAL A 343 -20.11 -0.41 -0.82
N ASP A 344 -20.72 -0.08 0.32
CA ASP A 344 -20.75 1.27 0.88
C ASP A 344 -20.08 1.25 2.24
N GLU A 345 -19.18 2.19 2.47
CA GLU A 345 -18.43 2.28 3.70
C GLU A 345 -18.41 3.69 4.25
N ASN A 346 -18.75 3.83 5.54
CA ASN A 346 -18.62 5.09 6.28
C ASN A 346 -17.67 4.88 7.45
N ARG A 347 -16.68 5.76 7.60
CA ARG A 347 -15.73 5.74 8.71
C ARG A 347 -15.67 7.08 9.41
N LEU A 348 -15.72 7.06 10.72
CA LEU A 348 -15.41 8.20 11.57
C LEU A 348 -14.13 7.87 12.36
N TYR A 349 -13.14 8.73 12.24
CA TYR A 349 -11.94 8.67 13.08
C TYR A 349 -11.89 9.89 13.98
N VAL A 350 -11.54 9.65 15.24
CA VAL A 350 -11.16 10.69 16.20
C VAL A 350 -9.74 10.37 16.65
N THR A 351 -8.83 11.32 16.47
CA THR A 351 -7.41 11.15 16.78
C THR A 351 -6.94 12.26 17.70
N TYR A 352 -6.16 11.89 18.72
CA TYR A 352 -5.52 12.85 19.59
C TYR A 352 -4.14 12.35 20.00
N SER A 353 -3.12 13.17 19.79
CA SER A 353 -1.75 12.87 20.21
C SER A 353 -1.38 13.69 21.42
N LEU A 354 -1.14 13.02 22.54
CA LEU A 354 -0.61 13.62 23.75
C LEU A 354 0.93 13.44 23.74
N PRO A 355 1.71 14.53 23.72
CA PRO A 355 3.13 14.42 24.00
C PRO A 355 3.30 14.06 25.48
N LEU A 356 3.73 12.87 25.76
CA LEU A 356 4.11 12.42 27.10
C LEU A 356 5.60 12.69 27.31
N LEU A 357 5.98 14.01 27.44
CA LEU A 357 7.35 14.52 27.74
C LEU A 357 8.45 14.08 26.79
#